data_1b11f48a89020de076b18808d3a0f604
#
_entry.id   1b11f48a89020de076b18808d3a0f604
#
_cell.length_a   1.000
_cell.length_b   1.000
_cell.length_c   1.000
_cell.angle_alpha   90.00
_cell.angle_beta   90.00
_cell.angle_gamma   90.00
#
_symmetry.space_group_name_H-M   'P 1'
#
loop_
_entity.id
_entity.type
_entity.pdbx_description
1 polymer ?
#
loop_
_entity_poly.entity_id
_entity_poly.type
_entity_poly.pdbx_seq_one_letter_code
_entity_poly.pdbx_strand_id
1 'polypeptide(L)'
;MNLHRAYLLFAAIYSLLIIVGVVALLLGGGNLFSLMQLGIGMLAVLGLWGYSLGKSVMNQRTWRPLALVLAIGSLGQLLMAITLSLSPTQLTWMLAGAIFFMPLAVILYQYGDRDQALWATPEERDDANHLKVLLDTQPELVVEKQEADRRARVRIAKLKDGYRANVNRRLAGTEEQFEERFSCLSTLVFFVEKFTCLTTLDIQKAYAHLPSKTHSNVER
;
A
#
# COMPACT_ATOMS: atom_id res chain seq x y z
N MET A 1 -0.07 -3.23 24.38
CA MET A 1 -1.20 -3.55 23.48
C MET A 1 -0.63 -3.73 22.09
N ASN A 2 -0.81 -4.90 21.45
CA ASN A 2 -0.25 -5.12 20.11
C ASN A 2 -1.00 -4.21 19.11
N LEU A 3 -0.25 -3.47 18.28
CA LEU A 3 -0.77 -2.54 17.28
C LEU A 3 -1.87 -3.17 16.39
N HIS A 4 -1.68 -4.44 16.03
CA HIS A 4 -2.66 -5.22 15.28
C HIS A 4 -4.02 -5.34 16.00
N ARG A 5 -4.03 -5.57 17.31
CA ARG A 5 -5.28 -5.62 18.11
C ARG A 5 -5.98 -4.26 18.14
N ALA A 6 -5.22 -3.17 18.15
CA ALA A 6 -5.78 -1.83 18.10
C ALA A 6 -6.49 -1.57 16.77
N TYR A 7 -5.92 -1.99 15.63
CA TYR A 7 -6.57 -1.86 14.33
C TYR A 7 -7.83 -2.73 14.20
N LEU A 8 -7.84 -3.94 14.75
CA LEU A 8 -9.04 -4.78 14.77
C LEU A 8 -10.16 -4.17 15.62
N LEU A 9 -9.82 -3.64 16.80
CA LEU A 9 -10.80 -2.95 17.65
C LEU A 9 -11.35 -1.71 16.96
N PHE A 10 -10.49 -0.96 16.29
CA PHE A 10 -10.87 0.20 15.50
C PHE A 10 -11.82 -0.17 14.36
N ALA A 11 -11.50 -1.24 13.61
CA ALA A 11 -12.37 -1.75 12.55
C ALA A 11 -13.75 -2.20 13.10
N ALA A 12 -13.79 -2.85 14.26
CA ALA A 12 -15.03 -3.26 14.92
C ALA A 12 -15.90 -2.05 15.32
N ILE A 13 -15.30 -1.01 15.91
CA ILE A 13 -16.00 0.23 16.29
C ILE A 13 -16.61 0.89 15.04
N TYR A 14 -15.82 1.04 13.95
CA TYR A 14 -16.34 1.64 12.72
C TYR A 14 -17.45 0.79 12.08
N SER A 15 -17.34 -0.52 12.14
CA SER A 15 -18.42 -1.42 11.65
C SER A 15 -19.71 -1.20 12.45
N LEU A 16 -19.61 -1.06 13.77
CA LEU A 16 -20.77 -0.75 14.63
C LEU A 16 -21.39 0.60 14.25
N LEU A 17 -20.57 1.63 14.04
CA LEU A 17 -21.06 2.95 13.61
C LEU A 17 -21.80 2.89 12.27
N ILE A 18 -21.30 2.10 11.31
CA ILE A 18 -21.98 1.89 10.03
C ILE A 18 -23.33 1.19 10.23
N ILE A 19 -23.39 0.15 11.07
CA ILE A 19 -24.64 -0.54 11.37
C ILE A 19 -25.68 0.43 11.97
N VAL A 20 -25.27 1.25 12.94
CA VAL A 20 -26.13 2.29 13.54
C VAL A 20 -26.58 3.29 12.47
N GLY A 21 -25.70 3.71 11.57
CA GLY A 21 -26.03 4.60 10.45
C GLY A 21 -27.05 3.99 9.49
N VAL A 22 -26.91 2.71 9.14
CA VAL A 22 -27.87 1.99 8.31
C VAL A 22 -29.25 1.91 9.00
N VAL A 23 -29.30 1.57 10.28
CA VAL A 23 -30.54 1.51 11.05
C VAL A 23 -31.22 2.89 11.11
N ALA A 24 -30.45 3.95 11.38
CA ALA A 24 -30.98 5.31 11.41
C ALA A 24 -31.58 5.73 10.05
N LEU A 25 -30.96 5.33 8.96
CA LEU A 25 -31.43 5.61 7.60
C LEU A 25 -32.73 4.85 7.29
N LEU A 26 -32.83 3.58 7.69
CA LEU A 26 -34.03 2.75 7.53
C LEU A 26 -35.20 3.28 8.35
N LEU A 27 -34.99 3.89 9.49
CA LEU A 27 -36.00 4.54 10.33
C LEU A 27 -36.48 5.90 9.78
N GLY A 28 -36.07 6.26 8.56
CA GLY A 28 -36.54 7.47 7.87
C GLY A 28 -35.75 8.75 8.20
N GLY A 29 -34.59 8.62 8.82
CA GLY A 29 -33.75 9.77 9.22
C GLY A 29 -32.76 10.28 8.17
N GLY A 30 -32.83 9.81 6.90
CA GLY A 30 -31.78 10.07 5.91
C GLY A 30 -32.23 10.90 4.70
N ASN A 31 -31.31 11.73 4.20
CA ASN A 31 -31.38 12.37 2.90
C ASN A 31 -30.33 11.77 1.95
N LEU A 32 -30.33 12.19 0.68
CA LEU A 32 -29.37 11.73 -0.31
C LEU A 32 -27.89 11.91 0.14
N PHE A 33 -27.60 13.00 0.84
CA PHE A 33 -26.26 13.27 1.37
C PHE A 33 -25.85 12.25 2.45
N SER A 34 -26.79 11.88 3.35
CA SER A 34 -26.56 10.85 4.36
C SER A 34 -26.30 9.47 3.72
N LEU A 35 -27.01 9.15 2.63
CA LEU A 35 -26.77 7.92 1.88
C LEU A 35 -25.38 7.88 1.24
N MET A 36 -24.95 8.98 0.61
CA MET A 36 -23.60 9.09 0.05
C MET A 36 -22.52 8.94 1.13
N GLN A 37 -22.70 9.62 2.26
CA GLN A 37 -21.76 9.55 3.38
C GLN A 37 -21.67 8.14 3.96
N LEU A 38 -22.81 7.45 4.10
CA LEU A 38 -22.85 6.06 4.54
C LEU A 38 -22.11 5.14 3.54
N GLY A 39 -22.32 5.33 2.22
CA GLY A 39 -21.61 4.58 1.18
C GLY A 39 -20.10 4.76 1.22
N ILE A 40 -19.62 5.99 1.39
CA ILE A 40 -18.19 6.29 1.58
C ILE A 40 -17.67 5.62 2.86
N GLY A 41 -18.43 5.68 3.96
CA GLY A 41 -18.10 5.04 5.22
C GLY A 41 -17.99 3.52 5.10
N MET A 42 -18.92 2.88 4.38
CA MET A 42 -18.88 1.42 4.12
C MET A 42 -17.62 1.02 3.36
N LEU A 43 -17.26 1.74 2.30
CA LEU A 43 -16.02 1.50 1.55
C LEU A 43 -14.80 1.69 2.45
N ALA A 44 -14.79 2.72 3.27
CA ALA A 44 -13.68 2.99 4.19
C ALA A 44 -13.52 1.87 5.23
N VAL A 45 -14.61 1.33 5.76
CA VAL A 45 -14.59 0.18 6.70
C VAL A 45 -14.09 -1.08 6.01
N LEU A 46 -14.47 -1.34 4.75
CA LEU A 46 -13.93 -2.46 3.98
C LEU A 46 -12.40 -2.35 3.82
N GLY A 47 -11.90 -1.16 3.51
CA GLY A 47 -10.46 -0.91 3.45
C GLY A 47 -9.75 -1.10 4.78
N LEU A 48 -10.38 -0.64 5.87
CA LEU A 48 -9.84 -0.81 7.23
C LEU A 48 -9.75 -2.28 7.63
N TRP A 49 -10.74 -3.11 7.29
CA TRP A 49 -10.68 -4.55 7.47
C TRP A 49 -9.61 -5.20 6.59
N GLY A 50 -9.50 -4.80 5.32
CA GLY A 50 -8.44 -5.26 4.43
C GLY A 50 -7.05 -4.99 5.01
N TYR A 51 -6.80 -3.76 5.48
CA TYR A 51 -5.56 -3.38 6.14
C TYR A 51 -5.30 -4.20 7.41
N SER A 52 -6.31 -4.31 8.28
CA SER A 52 -6.19 -5.00 9.58
C SER A 52 -5.94 -6.50 9.42
N LEU A 53 -6.49 -7.12 8.39
CA LEU A 53 -6.32 -8.55 8.10
C LEU A 53 -5.13 -8.86 7.18
N GLY A 54 -4.43 -7.83 6.69
CA GLY A 54 -3.34 -7.98 5.73
C GLY A 54 -3.78 -8.59 4.40
N LYS A 55 -5.02 -8.33 3.98
CA LYS A 55 -5.59 -8.83 2.72
C LYS A 55 -5.79 -7.71 1.73
N SER A 56 -5.44 -7.96 0.47
CA SER A 56 -5.74 -7.06 -0.63
C SER A 56 -7.24 -7.08 -0.93
N VAL A 57 -7.93 -5.97 -0.67
CA VAL A 57 -9.34 -5.78 -1.00
C VAL A 57 -9.43 -4.74 -2.08
N MET A 58 -10.13 -5.02 -3.17
CA MET A 58 -10.25 -4.13 -4.33
C MET A 58 -8.90 -3.76 -4.96
N ASN A 59 -8.89 -2.76 -5.85
CA ASN A 59 -7.68 -2.26 -6.47
C ASN A 59 -6.98 -1.25 -5.54
N GLN A 60 -5.68 -1.42 -5.35
CA GLN A 60 -4.83 -0.52 -4.56
C GLN A 60 -5.05 0.97 -4.89
N ARG A 61 -5.22 1.30 -6.18
CA ARG A 61 -5.36 2.68 -6.66
C ARG A 61 -6.60 3.41 -6.13
N THR A 62 -7.59 2.70 -5.60
CA THR A 62 -8.84 3.29 -5.08
C THR A 62 -8.68 3.86 -3.67
N TRP A 63 -7.72 3.36 -2.89
CA TRP A 63 -7.61 3.69 -1.47
C TRP A 63 -7.03 5.07 -1.20
N ARG A 64 -6.01 5.50 -1.96
CA ARG A 64 -5.43 6.85 -1.81
C ARG A 64 -6.42 7.98 -2.15
N PRO A 65 -7.16 7.95 -3.27
CA PRO A 65 -8.21 8.92 -3.53
C PRO A 65 -9.30 8.93 -2.45
N LEU A 66 -9.74 7.76 -1.98
CA LEU A 66 -10.73 7.66 -0.91
C LEU A 66 -10.21 8.29 0.39
N ALA A 67 -8.96 8.02 0.75
CA ALA A 67 -8.31 8.62 1.92
C ALA A 67 -8.24 10.17 1.80
N LEU A 68 -7.92 10.69 0.61
CA LEU A 68 -7.91 12.13 0.36
C LEU A 68 -9.31 12.75 0.49
N VAL A 69 -10.34 12.11 -0.03
CA VAL A 69 -11.74 12.57 0.13
C VAL A 69 -12.12 12.64 1.61
N LEU A 70 -11.78 11.61 2.40
CA LEU A 70 -12.02 11.60 3.84
C LEU A 70 -11.24 12.69 4.58
N ALA A 71 -9.97 12.90 4.22
CA ALA A 71 -9.13 13.93 4.81
C ALA A 71 -9.66 15.34 4.51
N ILE A 72 -10.00 15.62 3.26
CA ILE A 72 -10.60 16.90 2.84
C ILE A 72 -11.94 17.13 3.54
N GLY A 73 -12.79 16.08 3.61
CA GLY A 73 -14.07 16.14 4.34
C GLY A 73 -13.88 16.46 5.83
N SER A 74 -12.91 15.80 6.48
CA SER A 74 -12.56 16.04 7.88
C SER A 74 -12.06 17.46 8.11
N LEU A 75 -11.15 17.95 7.27
CA LEU A 75 -10.64 19.32 7.35
C LEU A 75 -11.75 20.36 7.08
N GLY A 76 -12.63 20.08 6.11
CA GLY A 76 -13.80 20.90 5.84
C GLY A 76 -14.74 21.02 7.03
N GLN A 77 -15.01 19.89 7.72
CA GLN A 77 -15.80 19.88 8.95
C GLN A 77 -15.15 20.72 10.07
N LEU A 78 -13.84 20.61 10.26
CA LEU A 78 -13.10 21.42 11.23
C LEU A 78 -13.18 22.91 10.88
N LEU A 79 -13.00 23.27 9.62
CA LEU A 79 -13.08 24.64 9.15
C LEU A 79 -14.49 25.22 9.39
N MET A 80 -15.54 24.46 9.04
CA MET A 80 -16.92 24.87 9.29
C MET A 80 -17.22 25.02 10.78
N ALA A 81 -16.69 24.15 11.63
CA ALA A 81 -16.85 24.23 13.07
C ALA A 81 -16.25 25.51 13.68
N ILE A 82 -15.19 26.06 13.07
CA ILE A 82 -14.52 27.28 13.52
C ILE A 82 -15.18 28.55 12.93
N THR A 83 -15.65 28.49 11.68
CA THR A 83 -16.09 29.66 10.93
C THR A 83 -17.60 29.95 11.04
N LEU A 84 -18.42 28.91 11.30
CA LEU A 84 -19.86 29.04 11.38
C LEU A 84 -20.36 29.09 12.82
N SER A 85 -21.37 29.93 13.07
CA SER A 85 -22.09 29.94 14.35
C SER A 85 -23.07 28.76 14.41
N LEU A 86 -22.56 27.63 14.87
CA LEU A 86 -23.31 26.37 14.96
C LEU A 86 -23.98 26.22 16.33
N SER A 87 -25.09 25.48 16.37
CA SER A 87 -25.65 25.04 17.64
C SER A 87 -24.68 24.05 18.33
N PRO A 88 -24.70 23.98 19.69
CA PRO A 88 -23.82 23.06 20.42
C PRO A 88 -23.88 21.61 19.93
N THR A 89 -25.08 21.14 19.57
CA THR A 89 -25.28 19.78 19.03
C THR A 89 -24.62 19.61 17.67
N GLN A 90 -24.79 20.58 16.76
CA GLN A 90 -24.14 20.53 15.43
C GLN A 90 -22.62 20.58 15.55
N LEU A 91 -22.08 21.44 16.41
CA LEU A 91 -20.64 21.53 16.67
C LEU A 91 -20.09 20.20 17.17
N THR A 92 -20.77 19.56 18.13
CA THR A 92 -20.36 18.26 18.67
C THR A 92 -20.31 17.19 17.59
N TRP A 93 -21.34 17.11 16.73
CA TRP A 93 -21.36 16.13 15.65
C TRP A 93 -20.29 16.36 14.59
N MET A 94 -20.01 17.63 14.24
CA MET A 94 -18.96 17.96 13.27
C MET A 94 -17.56 17.65 13.80
N LEU A 95 -17.29 18.00 15.06
CA LEU A 95 -16.01 17.70 15.70
C LEU A 95 -15.82 16.18 15.86
N ALA A 96 -16.84 15.48 16.32
CA ALA A 96 -16.80 14.02 16.41
C ALA A 96 -16.50 13.39 15.02
N GLY A 97 -17.22 13.82 13.98
CA GLY A 97 -16.99 13.35 12.62
C GLY A 97 -15.55 13.58 12.16
N ALA A 98 -15.02 14.79 12.34
CA ALA A 98 -13.66 15.13 11.98
C ALA A 98 -12.60 14.26 12.71
N ILE A 99 -12.78 14.07 14.03
CA ILE A 99 -11.90 13.26 14.86
C ILE A 99 -11.89 11.79 14.40
N PHE A 100 -13.07 11.27 14.03
CA PHE A 100 -13.15 9.87 13.56
C PHE A 100 -12.61 9.70 12.14
N PHE A 101 -12.87 10.61 11.21
CA PHE A 101 -12.44 10.44 9.81
C PHE A 101 -10.94 10.60 9.61
N MET A 102 -10.25 11.40 10.42
CA MET A 102 -8.82 11.67 10.25
C MET A 102 -7.95 10.39 10.41
N PRO A 103 -8.05 9.61 11.50
CA PRO A 103 -7.28 8.36 11.61
C PRO A 103 -7.61 7.37 10.50
N LEU A 104 -8.89 7.28 10.11
CA LEU A 104 -9.32 6.40 9.03
C LEU A 104 -8.68 6.80 7.70
N ALA A 105 -8.62 8.09 7.38
CA ALA A 105 -7.95 8.61 6.19
C ALA A 105 -6.45 8.24 6.19
N VAL A 106 -5.76 8.39 7.33
CA VAL A 106 -4.34 8.03 7.45
C VAL A 106 -4.12 6.54 7.20
N ILE A 107 -4.94 5.67 7.80
CA ILE A 107 -4.82 4.21 7.62
C ILE A 107 -5.08 3.82 6.16
N LEU A 108 -6.12 4.37 5.52
CA LEU A 108 -6.44 4.08 4.13
C LEU A 108 -5.38 4.62 3.16
N TYR A 109 -4.78 5.76 3.47
CA TYR A 109 -3.67 6.29 2.70
C TYR A 109 -2.46 5.35 2.73
N GLN A 110 -2.12 4.84 3.93
CA GLN A 110 -1.08 3.83 4.10
C GLN A 110 -1.44 2.51 3.41
N TYR A 111 -2.69 2.07 3.52
CA TYR A 111 -3.17 0.87 2.85
C TYR A 111 -3.04 0.95 1.32
N GLY A 112 -3.25 2.12 0.73
CA GLY A 112 -3.04 2.40 -0.68
C GLY A 112 -1.56 2.51 -1.09
N ASP A 113 -0.60 2.27 -0.20
CA ASP A 113 0.81 2.24 -0.58
C ASP A 113 1.16 0.90 -1.24
N ARG A 114 1.80 0.98 -2.41
CA ARG A 114 2.20 -0.22 -3.14
C ARG A 114 3.41 -0.91 -2.54
N ASP A 115 4.25 -0.18 -1.82
CA ASP A 115 5.46 -0.73 -1.22
C ASP A 115 5.15 -1.60 0.01
N GLN A 116 4.21 -2.55 -0.18
CA GLN A 116 3.74 -3.51 0.82
C GLN A 116 3.56 -4.89 0.19
N ALA A 117 3.99 -5.92 0.91
CA ALA A 117 3.90 -7.31 0.47
C ALA A 117 2.45 -7.79 0.23
N LEU A 118 1.45 -7.12 0.82
CA LEU A 118 0.04 -7.50 0.68
C LEU A 118 -0.50 -7.30 -0.75
N TRP A 119 0.09 -6.37 -1.51
CA TRP A 119 -0.31 -6.05 -2.89
C TRP A 119 0.44 -6.87 -3.95
N ALA A 120 1.43 -7.66 -3.53
CA ALA A 120 2.21 -8.50 -4.42
C ALA A 120 1.38 -9.68 -4.91
N THR A 121 1.49 -9.98 -6.21
CA THR A 121 0.96 -11.22 -6.79
C THR A 121 1.71 -12.43 -6.23
N PRO A 122 1.17 -13.66 -6.33
CA PRO A 122 1.91 -14.87 -5.96
C PRO A 122 3.25 -14.98 -6.69
N GLU A 123 3.27 -14.68 -7.98
CA GLU A 123 4.48 -14.70 -8.83
C GLU A 123 5.52 -13.69 -8.33
N GLU A 124 5.12 -12.42 -8.08
CA GLU A 124 6.01 -11.40 -7.54
C GLU A 124 6.57 -11.78 -6.16
N ARG A 125 5.82 -12.55 -5.36
CA ARG A 125 6.30 -13.04 -4.05
C ARG A 125 7.33 -14.14 -4.19
N ASP A 126 7.10 -15.09 -5.11
CA ASP A 126 8.03 -16.17 -5.36
C ASP A 126 9.34 -15.63 -5.93
N ASP A 127 9.28 -14.72 -6.88
CA ASP A 127 10.43 -14.02 -7.42
C ASP A 127 11.17 -13.19 -6.37
N ALA A 128 10.45 -12.51 -5.49
CA ALA A 128 11.05 -11.79 -4.37
C ALA A 128 11.77 -12.74 -3.40
N ASN A 129 11.22 -13.93 -3.14
CA ASN A 129 11.88 -14.93 -2.29
C ASN A 129 13.19 -15.42 -2.93
N HIS A 130 13.22 -15.67 -4.24
CA HIS A 130 14.45 -16.02 -4.94
C HIS A 130 15.48 -14.89 -4.90
N LEU A 131 15.05 -13.67 -5.18
CA LEU A 131 15.92 -12.50 -5.13
C LEU A 131 16.46 -12.24 -3.72
N LYS A 132 15.66 -12.51 -2.68
CA LYS A 132 16.09 -12.42 -1.28
C LYS A 132 17.26 -13.35 -0.96
N VAL A 133 17.19 -14.60 -1.39
CA VAL A 133 18.27 -15.59 -1.20
C VAL A 133 19.56 -15.10 -1.86
N LEU A 134 19.48 -14.54 -3.06
CA LEU A 134 20.64 -13.97 -3.75
C LEU A 134 21.23 -12.77 -2.99
N LEU A 135 20.39 -11.85 -2.55
CA LEU A 135 20.80 -10.65 -1.80
C LEU A 135 21.32 -10.97 -0.39
N ASP A 136 20.93 -12.09 0.20
CA ASP A 136 21.48 -12.56 1.47
C ASP A 136 22.89 -13.16 1.30
N THR A 137 23.19 -13.66 0.10
CA THR A 137 24.53 -14.19 -0.24
C THR A 137 25.45 -13.07 -0.74
N GLN A 138 24.93 -12.19 -1.57
CA GLN A 138 25.64 -11.05 -2.15
C GLN A 138 24.79 -9.79 -1.99
N PRO A 139 25.19 -8.84 -1.11
CA PRO A 139 24.37 -7.68 -0.76
C PRO A 139 24.16 -6.68 -1.91
N GLU A 140 24.87 -6.86 -3.01
CA GLU A 140 24.73 -6.06 -4.22
C GLU A 140 24.73 -6.95 -5.46
N LEU A 141 23.72 -6.80 -6.31
CA LEU A 141 23.58 -7.50 -7.57
C LEU A 141 23.61 -6.49 -8.73
N VAL A 142 24.35 -6.82 -9.78
CA VAL A 142 24.40 -5.98 -11.00
C VAL A 142 24.08 -6.88 -12.18
N VAL A 143 22.99 -6.56 -12.88
CA VAL A 143 22.57 -7.31 -14.06
C VAL A 143 22.40 -6.36 -15.22
N GLU A 144 22.87 -6.78 -16.36
CA GLU A 144 22.76 -6.05 -17.62
C GLU A 144 22.15 -6.97 -18.68
N LYS A 145 21.21 -6.43 -19.43
CA LYS A 145 20.60 -7.10 -20.58
C LYS A 145 20.49 -6.15 -21.74
N GLN A 146 20.81 -6.65 -22.89
CA GLN A 146 20.65 -5.94 -24.15
C GLN A 146 19.69 -6.75 -25.03
N GLU A 147 18.64 -6.11 -25.50
CA GLU A 147 17.61 -6.72 -26.35
C GLU A 147 17.24 -5.74 -27.46
N ALA A 148 17.62 -6.07 -28.69
CA ALA A 148 17.44 -5.21 -29.86
C ALA A 148 17.83 -3.74 -29.59
N ASP A 149 16.85 -2.83 -29.55
CA ASP A 149 17.05 -1.39 -29.32
C ASP A 149 17.00 -1.00 -27.83
N ARG A 150 16.90 -1.98 -26.92
CA ARG A 150 16.78 -1.72 -25.47
C ARG A 150 18.00 -2.28 -24.75
N ARG A 151 18.59 -1.46 -23.92
CA ARG A 151 19.63 -1.88 -22.98
C ARG A 151 19.22 -1.42 -21.60
N ALA A 152 19.29 -2.34 -20.63
CA ALA A 152 19.05 -2.01 -19.24
C ALA A 152 20.16 -2.60 -18.38
N ARG A 153 20.71 -1.77 -17.50
CA ARG A 153 21.61 -2.17 -16.43
C ARG A 153 20.96 -1.82 -15.11
N VAL A 154 20.75 -2.81 -14.28
CA VAL A 154 20.11 -2.65 -12.97
C VAL A 154 21.11 -3.06 -11.90
N ARG A 155 21.31 -2.19 -10.93
CA ARG A 155 22.07 -2.45 -9.72
C ARG A 155 21.12 -2.48 -8.56
N ILE A 156 21.01 -3.62 -7.89
CA ILE A 156 20.16 -3.82 -6.72
C ILE A 156 21.07 -3.96 -5.51
N ALA A 157 20.85 -3.16 -4.48
CA ALA A 157 21.59 -3.22 -3.24
C ALA A 157 20.65 -3.40 -2.04
N LYS A 158 21.03 -4.30 -1.13
CA LYS A 158 20.36 -4.47 0.17
C LYS A 158 20.83 -3.37 1.11
N LEU A 159 19.88 -2.63 1.67
CA LEU A 159 20.11 -1.60 2.69
C LEU A 159 19.73 -2.14 4.07
N LYS A 160 20.00 -1.38 5.13
CA LYS A 160 19.60 -1.72 6.50
C LYS A 160 18.08 -1.78 6.64
N ASP A 161 17.36 -0.86 6.00
CA ASP A 161 15.91 -0.68 6.14
C ASP A 161 15.19 -0.83 4.78
N GLY A 162 15.65 -1.73 3.91
CA GLY A 162 15.02 -1.97 2.62
C GLY A 162 16.01 -2.31 1.50
N TYR A 163 15.65 -1.91 0.30
CA TYR A 163 16.36 -2.21 -0.94
C TYR A 163 16.47 -0.95 -1.79
N ARG A 164 17.52 -0.88 -2.58
CA ARG A 164 17.75 0.21 -3.53
C ARG A 164 17.99 -0.36 -4.92
N ALA A 165 17.27 0.16 -5.90
CA ALA A 165 17.51 -0.13 -7.30
C ALA A 165 18.03 1.12 -7.99
N ASN A 166 19.18 1.00 -8.66
CA ASN A 166 19.70 2.00 -9.58
C ASN A 166 19.58 1.43 -10.98
N VAL A 167 18.82 2.10 -11.82
CA VAL A 167 18.50 1.66 -13.18
C VAL A 167 19.13 2.64 -14.16
N ASN A 168 19.94 2.11 -15.06
CA ASN A 168 20.37 2.80 -16.25
C ASN A 168 19.76 2.05 -17.45
N ARG A 169 18.89 2.72 -18.20
CA ARG A 169 18.26 2.14 -19.38
C ARG A 169 18.42 3.02 -20.59
N ARG A 170 18.60 2.39 -21.73
CA ARG A 170 18.57 3.03 -23.03
C ARG A 170 17.37 2.53 -23.82
N LEU A 171 16.50 3.44 -24.24
CA LEU A 171 15.30 3.17 -25.01
C LEU A 171 15.27 4.11 -26.20
N ALA A 172 15.22 3.56 -27.43
CA ALA A 172 15.14 4.34 -28.67
C ALA A 172 16.17 5.49 -28.77
N GLY A 173 17.40 5.26 -28.29
CA GLY A 173 18.47 6.26 -28.34
C GLY A 173 18.56 7.22 -27.15
N THR A 174 17.55 7.26 -26.29
CA THR A 174 17.54 8.08 -25.07
C THR A 174 18.06 7.24 -23.90
N GLU A 175 19.03 7.78 -23.16
CA GLU A 175 19.55 7.17 -21.95
C GLU A 175 18.91 7.82 -20.73
N GLU A 176 18.37 6.99 -19.84
CA GLU A 176 17.71 7.41 -18.61
C GLU A 176 18.37 6.70 -17.43
N GLN A 177 18.69 7.47 -16.40
CA GLN A 177 19.18 6.95 -15.13
C GLN A 177 18.28 7.43 -14.01
N PHE A 178 17.88 6.49 -13.15
CA PHE A 178 17.07 6.81 -11.96
C PHE A 178 17.37 5.83 -10.83
N GLU A 179 17.16 6.28 -9.62
CA GLU A 179 17.33 5.51 -8.40
C GLU A 179 16.05 5.54 -7.60
N GLU A 180 15.63 4.36 -7.12
CA GLU A 180 14.44 4.20 -6.30
C GLU A 180 14.73 3.31 -5.08
N ARG A 181 14.02 3.57 -3.98
CA ARG A 181 14.13 2.81 -2.73
C ARG A 181 12.82 2.10 -2.45
N PHE A 182 12.93 0.88 -1.94
CA PHE A 182 11.81 0.00 -1.66
C PHE A 182 11.95 -0.59 -0.26
N SER A 183 10.85 -0.61 0.48
CA SER A 183 10.78 -1.34 1.75
C SER A 183 10.46 -2.82 1.51
N CYS A 184 9.75 -3.11 0.40
CA CYS A 184 9.31 -4.45 0.03
C CYS A 184 10.00 -4.97 -1.24
N LEU A 185 10.54 -6.18 -1.16
CA LEU A 185 11.28 -6.79 -2.27
C LEU A 185 10.37 -7.14 -3.46
N SER A 186 9.12 -7.53 -3.22
CA SER A 186 8.15 -7.80 -4.29
C SER A 186 7.82 -6.54 -5.10
N THR A 187 7.79 -5.37 -4.46
CA THR A 187 7.61 -4.10 -5.16
C THR A 187 8.82 -3.77 -6.02
N LEU A 188 10.03 -4.08 -5.54
CA LEU A 188 11.24 -3.92 -6.32
C LEU A 188 11.23 -4.85 -7.54
N VAL A 189 10.85 -6.12 -7.38
CA VAL A 189 10.71 -7.08 -8.51
C VAL A 189 9.77 -6.51 -9.57
N PHE A 190 8.55 -6.14 -9.17
CA PHE A 190 7.60 -5.50 -10.09
C PHE A 190 8.19 -4.27 -10.78
N PHE A 191 8.90 -3.43 -10.04
CA PHE A 191 9.50 -2.22 -10.60
C PHE A 191 10.55 -2.55 -11.67
N VAL A 192 11.44 -3.50 -11.39
CA VAL A 192 12.46 -3.94 -12.35
C VAL A 192 11.82 -4.50 -13.61
N GLU A 193 10.85 -5.40 -13.49
CA GLU A 193 10.19 -6.02 -14.64
C GLU A 193 9.39 -5.02 -15.47
N LYS A 194 8.72 -4.08 -14.83
CA LYS A 194 7.89 -3.09 -15.51
C LYS A 194 8.68 -1.99 -16.20
N PHE A 195 9.76 -1.54 -15.60
CA PHE A 195 10.50 -0.35 -16.07
C PHE A 195 11.79 -0.68 -16.82
N THR A 196 12.14 -1.96 -16.89
CA THR A 196 13.32 -2.44 -17.64
C THR A 196 12.93 -3.60 -18.56
N CYS A 197 13.89 -4.10 -19.35
CA CYS A 197 13.73 -5.34 -20.13
C CYS A 197 14.25 -6.58 -19.37
N LEU A 198 14.55 -6.43 -18.07
CA LEU A 198 15.05 -7.48 -17.20
C LEU A 198 13.89 -8.18 -16.49
N THR A 199 13.98 -9.49 -16.38
CA THR A 199 13.10 -10.33 -15.56
C THR A 199 13.87 -10.90 -14.38
N THR A 200 13.16 -11.37 -13.37
CA THR A 200 13.78 -12.08 -12.24
C THR A 200 14.57 -13.31 -12.68
N LEU A 201 14.11 -13.98 -13.74
CA LEU A 201 14.82 -15.11 -14.36
C LEU A 201 16.19 -14.71 -14.94
N ASP A 202 16.32 -13.52 -15.51
CA ASP A 202 17.59 -13.01 -16.01
C ASP A 202 18.58 -12.79 -14.87
N ILE A 203 18.10 -12.29 -13.73
CA ILE A 203 18.90 -12.11 -12.52
C ILE A 203 19.35 -13.48 -11.99
N GLN A 204 18.45 -14.45 -11.89
CA GLN A 204 18.76 -15.80 -11.44
C GLN A 204 19.80 -16.48 -12.34
N LYS A 205 19.68 -16.34 -13.66
CA LYS A 205 20.66 -16.90 -14.63
C LYS A 205 22.02 -16.27 -14.48
N ALA A 206 22.09 -14.94 -14.29
CA ALA A 206 23.37 -14.24 -14.12
C ALA A 206 24.12 -14.70 -12.85
N TYR A 207 23.39 -15.13 -11.83
CA TYR A 207 23.93 -15.56 -10.54
C TYR A 207 23.74 -17.05 -10.24
N ALA A 208 23.43 -17.88 -11.24
CA ALA A 208 23.25 -19.34 -11.10
C ALA A 208 24.47 -20.10 -10.54
N HIS A 209 25.65 -19.49 -10.62
CA HIS A 209 26.89 -20.05 -10.08
C HIS A 209 27.05 -19.86 -8.57
N LEU A 210 26.22 -19.01 -7.93
CA LEU A 210 26.26 -18.82 -6.49
C LEU A 210 25.56 -20.02 -5.81
N PRO A 211 26.19 -20.65 -4.80
CA PRO A 211 25.59 -21.76 -4.08
C PRO A 211 24.32 -21.27 -3.36
N SER A 212 23.17 -21.82 -3.73
CA SER A 212 21.96 -21.65 -2.96
C SER A 212 22.21 -22.29 -1.60
N LYS A 213 22.27 -21.50 -0.53
CA LYS A 213 22.18 -22.02 0.84
C LYS A 213 20.76 -22.56 1.03
N THR A 214 20.51 -23.76 0.55
CA THR A 214 19.30 -24.51 0.85
C THR A 214 19.28 -24.67 2.37
N HIS A 215 18.29 -24.08 3.03
CA HIS A 215 17.98 -24.38 4.44
C HIS A 215 17.56 -25.84 4.55
N SER A 216 18.54 -26.72 4.68
CA SER A 216 18.35 -28.04 5.22
C SER A 216 18.30 -27.89 6.75
N ASN A 217 17.19 -27.48 7.31
CA ASN A 217 16.87 -27.65 8.74
C ASN A 217 15.38 -27.40 8.97
N VAL A 218 14.57 -28.37 8.54
CA VAL A 218 13.29 -28.68 9.20
C VAL A 218 13.16 -30.18 9.23
N GLU A 219 13.84 -30.81 10.19
CA GLU A 219 13.47 -32.10 10.75
C GLU A 219 14.16 -32.23 12.11
N ARG A 220 13.41 -31.85 13.16
CA ARG A 220 13.37 -32.55 14.46
C ARG A 220 12.30 -31.94 15.34
#